data_80da76e5bed5523c48e3ef0d1e4ba51a
#
_entry.id   80da76e5bed5523c48e3ef0d1e4ba51a
#
_cell.length_a   1.000
_cell.length_b   1.000
_cell.length_c   1.000
_cell.angle_alpha   90.00
_cell.angle_beta   90.00
_cell.angle_gamma   90.00
#
_symmetry.space_group_name_H-M   'P 1'
#
loop_
_entity.id
_entity.type
_entity.pdbx_description
1 polymer ?
#
loop_
_entity_poly.entity_id
_entity_poly.type
_entity_poly.pdbx_seq_one_letter_code
_entity_poly.pdbx_strand_id
1 'polypeptide(L)'
;MKNIIKILFLALTATGFSQQIDADKSAFAHTFSIVARDAETGEMAVAVQSHWFSVGSLVSWGKSGVGVVATQSFVNPSYGPKGLALMQEGMSAEAALEQLIAEDEGKAYRQVAFLDVNGNASAYTGEKCVVYASQITGDNFSVQANMMLTDQTVPAMAEAFEKYSELPLAERMVEVLKAAQAAGGDIRGKQSAALIVVGPELVENPWEEYKINLRVDDHQNPIEELDRLLKVARAYEYMNRGDLAVEAGDMPEALKQYGTAEMMFPDSLEMKFWKAVAMANDGQLEEAKPIFKVIFEQNENWREMIGRLVKPGLLTVSESEVAEIQKL
;
A
#
# COMPACT_ATOMS: atom_id res chain seq x y z
N MET A 1 59.84 64.24 8.19
CA MET A 1 59.25 63.39 9.27
C MET A 1 57.89 62.93 8.81
N LYS A 2 57.77 61.62 8.38
CA LYS A 2 56.57 61.03 7.81
C LYS A 2 55.97 60.13 8.89
N ASN A 3 54.81 60.49 9.42
CA ASN A 3 54.07 59.58 10.31
C ASN A 3 53.32 58.53 9.51
N ILE A 4 53.64 57.26 9.72
CA ILE A 4 52.92 56.15 9.17
C ILE A 4 51.92 55.63 10.22
N ILE A 5 50.64 55.87 9.99
CA ILE A 5 49.55 55.31 10.78
C ILE A 5 49.31 53.87 10.31
N LYS A 6 49.62 52.89 11.15
CA LYS A 6 49.25 51.47 10.92
C LYS A 6 47.83 51.28 11.36
N ILE A 7 46.91 51.07 10.39
CA ILE A 7 45.54 50.66 10.64
C ILE A 7 45.56 49.12 10.78
N LEU A 8 45.26 48.64 11.96
CA LEU A 8 45.13 47.21 12.26
C LEU A 8 43.69 46.77 11.88
N PHE A 9 43.54 46.06 10.78
CA PHE A 9 42.25 45.44 10.41
C PHE A 9 42.06 44.17 11.27
N LEU A 10 41.16 44.25 12.23
CA LEU A 10 40.68 43.08 13.00
C LEU A 10 39.61 42.38 12.16
N ALA A 11 39.99 41.34 11.45
CA ALA A 11 39.04 40.47 10.76
C ALA A 11 38.31 39.60 11.79
N LEU A 12 37.10 39.98 12.18
CA LEU A 12 36.15 39.09 12.87
C LEU A 12 35.72 38.01 11.84
N THR A 13 36.27 36.84 11.92
CA THR A 13 35.72 35.65 11.28
C THR A 13 34.49 35.21 12.08
N ALA A 14 33.31 35.64 11.68
CA ALA A 14 32.07 35.03 12.10
C ALA A 14 32.04 33.63 11.50
N THR A 15 32.40 32.60 12.27
CA THR A 15 32.10 31.22 11.94
C THR A 15 30.60 31.02 12.07
N GLY A 16 29.87 31.30 10.99
CA GLY A 16 28.50 30.85 10.85
C GLY A 16 28.55 29.32 10.83
N PHE A 17 28.10 28.69 11.91
CA PHE A 17 27.69 27.30 11.86
C PHE A 17 26.48 27.22 10.93
N SER A 18 26.73 27.09 9.63
CA SER A 18 25.77 26.52 8.70
C SER A 18 25.61 25.08 9.15
N GLN A 19 24.56 24.75 9.89
CA GLN A 19 24.10 23.39 9.94
C GLN A 19 23.79 22.99 8.49
N GLN A 20 24.68 22.25 7.88
CA GLN A 20 24.43 21.57 6.64
C GLN A 20 23.34 20.55 6.95
N ILE A 21 22.08 20.92 6.66
CA ILE A 21 20.98 19.96 6.61
C ILE A 21 21.41 19.02 5.50
N ASP A 22 21.71 17.79 5.86
CA ASP A 22 22.04 16.73 4.91
C ASP A 22 20.77 16.51 4.06
N ALA A 23 20.70 17.18 2.92
CA ALA A 23 19.54 17.20 2.03
C ALA A 23 19.16 15.82 1.50
N ASP A 24 20.07 14.86 1.58
CA ASP A 24 19.88 13.46 1.17
C ASP A 24 19.11 12.61 2.21
N LYS A 25 18.81 13.15 3.42
CA LYS A 25 18.28 12.35 4.52
C LYS A 25 16.93 12.79 5.09
N SER A 26 16.32 13.86 4.61
CA SER A 26 15.03 14.33 5.11
C SER A 26 14.10 14.75 3.99
N ALA A 27 13.16 13.87 3.62
CA ALA A 27 12.05 14.21 2.74
C ALA A 27 10.92 14.87 3.57
N PHE A 28 10.22 15.85 2.98
CA PHE A 28 9.09 16.55 3.60
C PHE A 28 7.78 15.81 3.27
N ALA A 29 7.47 14.72 3.92
CA ALA A 29 6.21 14.01 3.70
C ALA A 29 5.16 14.42 4.74
N HIS A 30 4.53 15.59 4.55
CA HIS A 30 3.37 16.01 5.33
C HIS A 30 2.14 15.23 4.87
N THR A 31 1.42 14.60 5.80
CA THR A 31 0.73 13.35 5.45
C THR A 31 -0.34 13.04 6.47
N PHE A 32 -1.33 12.25 6.09
CA PHE A 32 -2.13 11.48 7.03
C PHE A 32 -1.97 9.98 6.77
N SER A 33 -1.89 9.22 7.84
CA SER A 33 -1.69 7.77 7.77
C SER A 33 -2.38 7.05 8.92
N ILE A 34 -2.52 5.75 8.75
CA ILE A 34 -3.00 4.82 9.78
C ILE A 34 -2.11 3.58 9.78
N VAL A 35 -1.79 3.09 10.97
CA VAL A 35 -1.33 1.72 11.22
C VAL A 35 -2.45 0.97 11.93
N ALA A 36 -2.77 -0.25 11.50
CA ALA A 36 -3.84 -1.01 12.12
C ALA A 36 -3.62 -2.52 12.03
N ARG A 37 -4.32 -3.25 12.92
CA ARG A 37 -4.38 -4.71 12.94
C ARG A 37 -5.84 -5.15 12.95
N ASP A 38 -6.15 -6.17 12.20
CA ASP A 38 -7.41 -6.89 12.30
C ASP A 38 -7.36 -7.88 13.48
N ALA A 39 -8.29 -7.76 14.42
CA ALA A 39 -8.28 -8.57 15.64
C ALA A 39 -8.61 -10.05 15.39
N GLU A 40 -9.35 -10.38 14.31
CA GLU A 40 -9.77 -11.73 13.98
C GLU A 40 -8.72 -12.45 13.14
N THR A 41 -8.24 -11.81 12.08
CA THR A 41 -7.28 -12.42 11.13
C THR A 41 -5.84 -12.25 11.57
N GLY A 42 -5.54 -11.27 12.44
CA GLY A 42 -4.19 -10.89 12.82
C GLY A 42 -3.42 -10.14 11.73
N GLU A 43 -4.01 -9.87 10.58
CA GLU A 43 -3.39 -9.06 9.53
C GLU A 43 -3.08 -7.65 10.04
N MET A 44 -1.95 -7.09 9.59
CA MET A 44 -1.53 -5.75 9.95
C MET A 44 -1.33 -4.90 8.69
N ALA A 45 -1.67 -3.61 8.75
CA ALA A 45 -1.65 -2.74 7.58
C ALA A 45 -1.14 -1.33 7.89
N VAL A 46 -0.57 -0.69 6.87
CA VAL A 46 -0.33 0.76 6.82
C VAL A 46 -1.02 1.33 5.60
N ALA A 47 -1.79 2.39 5.78
CA ALA A 47 -2.30 3.19 4.68
C ALA A 47 -1.91 4.66 4.86
N VAL A 48 -1.63 5.34 3.75
CA VAL A 48 -1.10 6.71 3.74
C VAL A 48 -1.55 7.48 2.51
N GLN A 49 -1.76 8.80 2.68
CA GLN A 49 -1.91 9.76 1.58
C GLN A 49 -1.13 11.03 1.88
N SER A 50 -0.59 11.66 0.84
CA SER A 50 0.17 12.90 0.93
C SER A 50 0.09 13.71 -0.36
N HIS A 51 0.29 15.04 -0.24
CA HIS A 51 0.71 15.86 -1.36
C HIS A 51 2.24 15.81 -1.51
N TRP A 52 2.73 14.60 -1.78
CA TRP A 52 4.14 14.28 -1.98
C TRP A 52 4.25 13.15 -3.02
N PHE A 53 5.26 13.20 -3.89
CA PHE A 53 5.49 12.15 -4.89
C PHE A 53 5.90 10.84 -4.20
N SER A 54 5.22 9.72 -4.56
CA SER A 54 5.57 8.37 -4.14
C SER A 54 5.72 8.18 -2.62
N VAL A 55 4.75 8.73 -1.84
CA VAL A 55 4.77 8.70 -0.37
C VAL A 55 4.94 7.31 0.22
N GLY A 56 4.39 6.29 -0.43
CA GLY A 56 4.45 4.90 0.03
C GLY A 56 5.86 4.32 0.09
N SER A 57 6.82 4.88 -0.66
CA SER A 57 8.22 4.42 -0.64
C SER A 57 8.98 4.88 0.60
N LEU A 58 8.46 5.86 1.34
CA LEU A 58 9.13 6.50 2.48
C LEU A 58 8.40 6.25 3.80
N VAL A 59 7.05 6.26 3.77
CA VAL A 59 6.22 6.27 4.98
C VAL A 59 5.84 4.88 5.45
N SER A 60 5.48 3.98 4.53
CA SER A 60 4.84 2.69 4.85
C SER A 60 5.86 1.57 4.96
N TRP A 61 5.91 0.92 6.13
CA TRP A 61 6.79 -0.22 6.41
C TRP A 61 6.01 -1.32 7.10
N GLY A 62 6.26 -2.57 6.74
CA GLY A 62 5.60 -3.72 7.37
C GLY A 62 6.45 -4.96 7.29
N LYS A 63 6.27 -5.84 8.26
CA LYS A 63 6.88 -7.16 8.31
C LYS A 63 5.90 -8.17 8.89
N SER A 64 5.61 -9.21 8.11
CA SER A 64 4.72 -10.31 8.53
C SER A 64 5.19 -10.92 9.84
N GLY A 65 4.24 -11.17 10.76
CA GLY A 65 4.52 -11.72 12.08
C GLY A 65 5.26 -10.81 13.05
N VAL A 66 5.50 -9.53 12.68
CA VAL A 66 6.26 -8.57 13.51
C VAL A 66 5.45 -7.31 13.80
N GLY A 67 5.05 -6.59 12.75
CA GLY A 67 4.38 -5.32 12.94
C GLY A 67 4.40 -4.43 11.71
N VAL A 68 3.90 -3.21 11.89
CA VAL A 68 3.86 -2.17 10.86
C VAL A 68 4.29 -0.81 11.42
N VAL A 69 4.85 0.04 10.56
CA VAL A 69 5.35 1.37 10.93
C VAL A 69 4.94 2.38 9.88
N ALA A 70 4.47 3.55 10.33
CA ALA A 70 4.34 4.76 9.53
C ALA A 70 5.30 5.83 10.05
N THR A 71 6.16 6.40 9.20
CA THR A 71 7.06 7.51 9.54
C THR A 71 6.87 8.65 8.54
N GLN A 72 6.55 9.84 9.04
CA GLN A 72 6.09 10.97 8.22
C GLN A 72 6.50 12.32 8.81
N SER A 73 5.99 13.44 8.25
CA SER A 73 6.40 14.83 8.50
C SER A 73 7.79 15.11 7.90
N PHE A 74 8.76 15.59 8.63
CA PHE A 74 10.16 15.49 8.21
C PHE A 74 10.59 14.04 8.38
N VAL A 75 10.41 13.26 7.31
CA VAL A 75 10.57 11.81 7.33
C VAL A 75 12.01 11.42 7.67
N ASN A 76 12.13 10.51 8.62
CA ASN A 76 13.34 9.69 8.79
C ASN A 76 12.98 8.23 8.45
N PRO A 77 13.25 7.74 7.25
CA PRO A 77 12.86 6.39 6.84
C PRO A 77 13.45 5.27 7.71
N SER A 78 14.54 5.55 8.44
CA SER A 78 15.19 4.57 9.29
C SER A 78 14.31 4.04 10.42
N TYR A 79 13.26 4.78 10.82
CA TYR A 79 12.28 4.30 11.81
C TYR A 79 11.58 3.01 11.35
N GLY A 80 11.32 2.87 10.05
CA GLY A 80 10.71 1.66 9.49
C GLY A 80 11.54 0.41 9.78
N PRO A 81 12.70 0.23 9.14
CA PRO A 81 13.49 -0.99 9.30
C PRO A 81 14.05 -1.17 10.72
N LYS A 82 14.44 -0.10 11.43
CA LYS A 82 14.93 -0.19 12.80
C LYS A 82 13.80 -0.57 13.77
N GLY A 83 12.63 0.05 13.66
CA GLY A 83 11.46 -0.25 14.49
C GLY A 83 11.01 -1.70 14.33
N LEU A 84 10.89 -2.16 13.07
CA LEU A 84 10.57 -3.56 12.78
C LEU A 84 11.63 -4.53 13.33
N ALA A 85 12.92 -4.18 13.27
CA ALA A 85 13.98 -5.01 13.86
C ALA A 85 13.84 -5.12 15.38
N LEU A 86 13.63 -4.01 16.11
CA LEU A 86 13.43 -4.00 17.55
C LEU A 86 12.18 -4.79 17.98
N MET A 87 11.07 -4.63 17.24
CA MET A 87 9.85 -5.40 17.50
C MET A 87 10.06 -6.90 17.21
N GLN A 88 10.83 -7.26 16.19
CA GLN A 88 11.20 -8.65 15.92
C GLN A 88 12.08 -9.27 17.01
N GLU A 89 12.90 -8.47 17.69
CA GLU A 89 13.68 -8.88 18.87
C GLU A 89 12.83 -9.01 20.14
N GLY A 90 11.51 -8.73 20.07
CA GLY A 90 10.54 -8.90 21.13
C GLY A 90 10.22 -7.62 21.92
N MET A 91 10.67 -6.44 21.47
CA MET A 91 10.22 -5.18 22.05
C MET A 91 8.76 -4.90 21.71
N SER A 92 8.02 -4.27 22.63
CA SER A 92 6.71 -3.71 22.31
C SER A 92 6.84 -2.51 21.35
N ALA A 93 5.76 -2.20 20.62
CA ALA A 93 5.72 -1.01 19.76
C ALA A 93 6.09 0.28 20.52
N GLU A 94 5.62 0.42 21.77
CA GLU A 94 5.92 1.57 22.64
C GLU A 94 7.43 1.64 22.96
N ALA A 95 8.02 0.57 23.48
CA ALA A 95 9.43 0.56 23.88
C ALA A 95 10.37 0.81 22.67
N ALA A 96 10.06 0.20 21.51
CA ALA A 96 10.82 0.38 20.27
C ALA A 96 10.75 1.83 19.78
N LEU A 97 9.55 2.44 19.81
CA LEU A 97 9.36 3.85 19.43
C LEU A 97 10.09 4.79 20.38
N GLU A 98 9.94 4.62 21.68
CA GLU A 98 10.60 5.45 22.70
C GLU A 98 12.13 5.42 22.56
N GLN A 99 12.71 4.24 22.35
CA GLN A 99 14.14 4.11 22.13
C GLN A 99 14.61 4.91 20.91
N LEU A 100 13.95 4.74 19.75
CA LEU A 100 14.36 5.42 18.51
C LEU A 100 14.13 6.94 18.57
N ILE A 101 13.07 7.40 19.25
CA ILE A 101 12.82 8.85 19.49
C ILE A 101 13.90 9.43 20.41
N ALA A 102 14.36 8.70 21.43
CA ALA A 102 15.42 9.16 22.33
C ALA A 102 16.76 9.38 21.59
N GLU A 103 17.03 8.57 20.57
CA GLU A 103 18.24 8.61 19.76
C GLU A 103 18.19 9.65 18.61
N ASP A 104 17.00 10.18 18.23
CA ASP A 104 16.84 11.13 17.11
C ASP A 104 16.91 12.57 17.57
N GLU A 105 18.02 13.26 17.26
CA GLU A 105 18.17 14.71 17.50
C GLU A 105 17.12 15.53 16.77
N GLY A 106 16.55 15.04 15.65
CA GLY A 106 15.51 15.67 14.85
C GLY A 106 14.08 15.38 15.31
N LYS A 107 13.88 14.69 16.43
CA LYS A 107 12.56 14.21 16.90
C LYS A 107 11.46 15.27 16.94
N ALA A 108 11.80 16.52 17.22
CA ALA A 108 10.83 17.61 17.27
C ALA A 108 10.03 17.78 15.95
N TYR A 109 10.56 17.32 14.84
CA TYR A 109 9.95 17.40 13.50
C TYR A 109 9.34 16.09 13.01
N ARG A 110 9.45 14.99 13.77
CA ARG A 110 8.99 13.65 13.33
C ARG A 110 7.54 13.42 13.73
N GLN A 111 6.85 12.62 12.91
CA GLN A 111 5.60 12.00 13.30
C GLN A 111 5.66 10.52 12.90
N VAL A 112 5.54 9.65 13.90
CA VAL A 112 5.82 8.22 13.74
C VAL A 112 4.77 7.41 14.49
N ALA A 113 4.31 6.30 13.90
CA ALA A 113 3.44 5.33 14.56
C ALA A 113 3.95 3.92 14.33
N PHE A 114 3.98 3.13 15.40
CA PHE A 114 4.32 1.71 15.42
C PHE A 114 3.12 0.91 15.87
N LEU A 115 2.96 -0.29 15.31
CA LEU A 115 1.99 -1.28 15.77
C LEU A 115 2.63 -2.65 15.70
N ASP A 116 2.63 -3.39 16.82
CA ASP A 116 3.20 -4.72 16.91
C ASP A 116 2.18 -5.83 16.57
N VAL A 117 2.67 -7.06 16.45
CA VAL A 117 1.85 -8.24 16.12
C VAL A 117 0.74 -8.53 17.14
N ASN A 118 0.86 -8.01 18.37
CA ASN A 118 -0.14 -8.16 19.42
C ASN A 118 -1.24 -7.09 19.34
N GLY A 119 -1.11 -6.09 18.44
CA GLY A 119 -2.04 -4.99 18.27
C GLY A 119 -1.76 -3.81 19.20
N ASN A 120 -0.64 -3.80 19.94
CA ASN A 120 -0.25 -2.63 20.70
C ASN A 120 0.24 -1.55 19.72
N ALA A 121 -0.41 -0.40 19.74
CA ALA A 121 -0.04 0.74 18.94
C ALA A 121 0.59 1.84 19.81
N SER A 122 1.62 2.49 19.28
CA SER A 122 2.23 3.68 19.89
C SER A 122 2.56 4.70 18.83
N ALA A 123 2.36 6.00 19.13
CA ALA A 123 2.62 7.05 18.19
C ALA A 123 3.26 8.28 18.85
N TYR A 124 4.04 9.01 18.07
CA TYR A 124 4.72 10.24 18.47
C TYR A 124 4.49 11.34 17.45
N THR A 125 4.10 12.53 17.92
CA THR A 125 4.02 13.76 17.12
C THR A 125 4.93 14.80 17.74
N GLY A 126 5.99 15.19 17.04
CA GLY A 126 6.95 16.16 17.48
C GLY A 126 6.36 17.59 17.53
N GLU A 127 6.82 18.41 18.48
CA GLU A 127 6.30 19.75 18.75
C GLU A 127 6.44 20.76 17.59
N LYS A 128 7.32 20.46 16.62
CA LYS A 128 7.56 21.26 15.42
C LYS A 128 6.91 20.68 14.16
N CYS A 129 6.05 19.68 14.27
CA CYS A 129 5.18 19.28 13.18
C CYS A 129 4.27 20.44 12.79
N VAL A 130 4.01 20.60 11.49
CA VAL A 130 3.20 21.74 10.99
C VAL A 130 1.76 21.62 11.48
N VAL A 131 1.18 22.77 11.85
CA VAL A 131 -0.14 22.95 12.49
C VAL A 131 -1.23 22.05 11.89
N TYR A 132 -2.17 21.68 12.74
CA TYR A 132 -3.11 20.57 12.61
C TYR A 132 -2.35 19.24 12.47
N ALA A 133 -1.42 19.05 13.43
CA ALA A 133 -0.71 17.80 13.67
C ALA A 133 -1.21 17.17 14.96
N SER A 134 -1.67 15.94 14.88
CA SER A 134 -2.13 15.14 16.02
C SER A 134 -2.14 13.66 15.72
N GLN A 135 -2.43 12.88 16.75
CA GLN A 135 -2.60 11.42 16.68
C GLN A 135 -3.70 10.97 17.62
N ILE A 136 -4.35 9.86 17.30
CA ILE A 136 -5.22 9.10 18.18
C ILE A 136 -4.80 7.64 18.09
N THR A 137 -4.51 7.04 19.25
CA THR A 137 -4.16 5.65 19.38
C THR A 137 -5.28 4.92 20.13
N GLY A 138 -5.72 3.80 19.59
CA GLY A 138 -6.72 2.93 20.19
C GLY A 138 -6.32 1.47 20.10
N ASP A 139 -7.24 0.57 20.45
CA ASP A 139 -7.01 -0.86 20.39
C ASP A 139 -6.81 -1.29 18.92
N ASN A 140 -5.66 -1.88 18.62
CA ASN A 140 -5.28 -2.36 17.28
C ASN A 140 -5.13 -1.26 16.22
N PHE A 141 -5.01 0.03 16.56
CA PHE A 141 -4.75 1.07 15.55
C PHE A 141 -4.08 2.33 16.12
N SER A 142 -3.45 3.08 15.23
CA SER A 142 -3.12 4.50 15.43
C SER A 142 -3.34 5.26 14.14
N VAL A 143 -4.02 6.40 14.24
CA VAL A 143 -4.18 7.38 13.17
C VAL A 143 -3.41 8.64 13.51
N GLN A 144 -2.71 9.21 12.55
CA GLN A 144 -1.90 10.40 12.71
C GLN A 144 -1.90 11.25 11.45
N ALA A 145 -1.83 12.56 11.63
CA ALA A 145 -1.75 13.52 10.53
C ALA A 145 -0.96 14.77 10.93
N ASN A 146 -0.39 15.45 9.97
CA ASN A 146 0.28 16.73 10.12
C ASN A 146 0.09 17.60 8.87
N MET A 147 0.08 18.93 9.03
CA MET A 147 -0.16 19.92 7.97
C MET A 147 -1.55 19.74 7.32
N MET A 148 -2.55 19.43 8.10
CA MET A 148 -3.92 19.25 7.58
C MET A 148 -4.62 20.61 7.36
N LEU A 149 -5.69 20.59 6.56
CA LEU A 149 -6.52 21.78 6.35
C LEU A 149 -7.32 22.13 7.62
N THR A 150 -7.72 21.12 8.39
CA THR A 150 -8.50 21.27 9.63
C THR A 150 -7.98 20.32 10.71
N ASP A 151 -8.41 20.56 11.96
CA ASP A 151 -8.15 19.68 13.10
C ASP A 151 -9.07 18.44 13.14
N GLN A 152 -10.04 18.34 12.23
CA GLN A 152 -11.01 17.26 12.18
C GLN A 152 -10.50 16.01 11.45
N THR A 153 -9.35 16.08 10.78
CA THR A 153 -8.81 14.97 9.99
C THR A 153 -8.57 13.72 10.84
N VAL A 154 -7.83 13.85 11.95
CA VAL A 154 -7.50 12.70 12.83
C VAL A 154 -8.73 12.14 13.56
N PRO A 155 -9.64 12.96 14.13
CA PRO A 155 -10.90 12.45 14.67
C PRO A 155 -11.73 11.68 13.65
N ALA A 156 -11.87 12.20 12.42
CA ALA A 156 -12.64 11.52 11.36
C ALA A 156 -12.01 10.17 10.96
N MET A 157 -10.67 10.06 10.97
CA MET A 157 -9.98 8.80 10.71
C MET A 157 -10.27 7.76 11.79
N ALA A 158 -10.21 8.14 13.06
CA ALA A 158 -10.48 7.23 14.18
C ALA A 158 -11.95 6.76 14.15
N GLU A 159 -12.91 7.67 13.96
CA GLU A 159 -14.33 7.33 13.83
C GLU A 159 -14.57 6.37 12.65
N ALA A 160 -13.96 6.63 11.50
CA ALA A 160 -14.09 5.76 10.33
C ALA A 160 -13.52 4.36 10.59
N PHE A 161 -12.37 4.25 11.27
CA PHE A 161 -11.80 2.94 11.60
C PHE A 161 -12.73 2.12 12.50
N GLU A 162 -13.37 2.72 13.48
CA GLU A 162 -14.37 2.04 14.33
C GLU A 162 -15.65 1.69 13.56
N LYS A 163 -16.15 2.64 12.76
CA LYS A 163 -17.39 2.49 11.99
C LYS A 163 -17.36 1.35 10.97
N TYR A 164 -16.24 1.14 10.32
CA TYR A 164 -16.08 0.15 9.25
C TYR A 164 -15.44 -1.16 9.74
N SER A 165 -15.66 -1.53 11.00
CA SER A 165 -15.12 -2.74 11.64
C SER A 165 -15.42 -4.04 10.91
N GLU A 166 -16.56 -4.13 10.21
CA GLU A 166 -17.00 -5.33 9.48
C GLU A 166 -16.31 -5.51 8.12
N LEU A 167 -15.59 -4.49 7.63
CA LEU A 167 -14.87 -4.60 6.36
C LEU A 167 -13.55 -5.36 6.54
N PRO A 168 -13.10 -6.12 5.52
CA PRO A 168 -11.73 -6.62 5.51
C PRO A 168 -10.72 -5.49 5.71
N LEU A 169 -9.58 -5.78 6.37
CA LEU A 169 -8.65 -4.74 6.82
C LEU A 169 -8.23 -3.76 5.71
N ALA A 170 -7.90 -4.26 4.52
CA ALA A 170 -7.45 -3.41 3.40
C ALA A 170 -8.53 -2.40 2.98
N GLU A 171 -9.76 -2.83 2.83
CA GLU A 171 -10.91 -2.01 2.48
C GLU A 171 -11.21 -0.99 3.58
N ARG A 172 -11.17 -1.42 4.85
CA ARG A 172 -11.31 -0.56 6.02
C ARG A 172 -10.28 0.57 6.04
N MET A 173 -9.02 0.25 5.73
CA MET A 173 -7.93 1.24 5.64
C MET A 173 -8.20 2.31 4.57
N VAL A 174 -8.74 1.91 3.41
CA VAL A 174 -9.10 2.85 2.34
C VAL A 174 -10.25 3.77 2.78
N GLU A 175 -11.26 3.26 3.48
CA GLU A 175 -12.36 4.07 4.02
C GLU A 175 -11.87 5.11 5.04
N VAL A 176 -10.86 4.75 5.86
CA VAL A 176 -10.20 5.70 6.77
C VAL A 176 -9.51 6.84 6.01
N LEU A 177 -8.78 6.52 4.92
CA LEU A 177 -8.16 7.57 4.08
C LEU A 177 -9.21 8.46 3.41
N LYS A 178 -10.36 7.90 2.95
CA LYS A 178 -11.48 8.66 2.39
C LYS A 178 -12.08 9.61 3.42
N ALA A 179 -12.25 9.15 4.67
CA ALA A 179 -12.75 9.99 5.76
C ALA A 179 -11.79 11.15 6.09
N ALA A 180 -10.49 10.88 6.14
CA ALA A 180 -9.47 11.91 6.30
C ALA A 180 -9.54 12.99 5.21
N GLN A 181 -9.65 12.56 3.95
CA GLN A 181 -9.76 13.47 2.81
C GLN A 181 -11.07 14.28 2.85
N ALA A 182 -12.20 13.68 3.24
CA ALA A 182 -13.49 14.35 3.37
C ALA A 182 -13.48 15.41 4.50
N ALA A 183 -12.69 15.20 5.56
CA ALA A 183 -12.49 16.15 6.66
C ALA A 183 -11.51 17.31 6.29
N GLY A 184 -11.02 17.34 5.05
CA GLY A 184 -10.14 18.38 4.52
C GLY A 184 -8.80 17.86 4.00
N GLY A 185 -8.22 16.84 4.63
CA GLY A 185 -6.95 16.26 4.21
C GLY A 185 -5.76 17.20 4.29
N ASP A 186 -4.74 16.95 3.50
CA ASP A 186 -3.53 17.76 3.37
C ASP A 186 -3.87 19.15 2.79
N ILE A 187 -3.48 20.22 3.46
CA ILE A 187 -3.77 21.61 3.04
C ILE A 187 -3.22 21.95 1.64
N ARG A 188 -2.19 21.24 1.19
CA ARG A 188 -1.58 21.44 -0.14
C ARG A 188 -2.35 20.73 -1.25
N GLY A 189 -3.19 19.76 -0.92
CA GLY A 189 -3.95 18.94 -1.84
C GLY A 189 -3.57 17.45 -1.80
N LYS A 190 -3.72 16.76 -2.94
CA LYS A 190 -3.57 15.30 -3.10
C LYS A 190 -2.52 15.00 -4.16
N GLN A 191 -1.69 13.97 -3.97
CA GLN A 191 -0.74 13.55 -5.00
C GLN A 191 -0.50 12.04 -5.02
N SER A 192 -0.25 11.40 -3.89
CA SER A 192 0.07 9.98 -3.83
C SER A 192 -0.60 9.28 -2.66
N ALA A 193 -0.78 7.97 -2.75
CA ALA A 193 -1.29 7.13 -1.67
C ALA A 193 -0.66 5.74 -1.71
N ALA A 194 -0.67 5.03 -0.59
CA ALA A 194 -0.20 3.66 -0.52
C ALA A 194 -0.97 2.86 0.52
N LEU A 195 -0.99 1.55 0.31
CA LEU A 195 -1.53 0.55 1.23
C LEU A 195 -0.63 -0.68 1.21
N ILE A 196 -0.14 -1.07 2.36
CA ILE A 196 0.49 -2.38 2.54
C ILE A 196 -0.30 -3.18 3.57
N VAL A 197 -0.39 -4.49 3.36
CA VAL A 197 -0.94 -5.45 4.32
C VAL A 197 0.05 -6.60 4.45
N VAL A 198 0.39 -6.95 5.68
CA VAL A 198 1.27 -8.07 6.03
C VAL A 198 0.52 -9.12 6.85
N GLY A 199 1.00 -10.36 6.83
CA GLY A 199 0.39 -11.47 7.53
C GLY A 199 0.67 -11.47 9.05
N PRO A 200 -0.10 -12.31 9.81
CA PRO A 200 0.08 -12.46 11.26
C PRO A 200 1.30 -13.31 11.63
N GLU A 201 1.86 -14.07 10.71
CA GLU A 201 2.95 -15.01 10.94
C GLU A 201 4.20 -14.61 10.18
N LEU A 202 5.37 -14.93 10.73
CA LEU A 202 6.65 -14.76 10.05
C LEU A 202 6.69 -15.60 8.78
N VAL A 203 7.22 -15.03 7.71
CA VAL A 203 7.45 -15.72 6.45
C VAL A 203 8.95 -15.93 6.23
N GLU A 204 9.31 -17.05 5.58
CA GLU A 204 10.70 -17.35 5.24
C GLU A 204 11.13 -16.68 3.94
N ASN A 205 10.20 -16.55 3.00
CA ASN A 205 10.46 -16.06 1.67
C ASN A 205 10.11 -14.57 1.52
N PRO A 206 11.03 -13.72 1.07
CA PRO A 206 10.76 -12.27 0.92
C PRO A 206 9.59 -11.91 0.00
N TRP A 207 9.24 -12.77 -0.97
CA TRP A 207 8.11 -12.54 -1.88
C TRP A 207 6.73 -12.83 -1.24
N GLU A 208 6.70 -13.47 -0.07
CA GLU A 208 5.48 -13.74 0.71
C GLU A 208 5.20 -12.65 1.76
N GLU A 209 6.12 -11.67 1.90
CA GLU A 209 6.07 -10.62 2.92
C GLU A 209 4.77 -9.81 2.88
N TYR A 210 4.27 -9.49 1.71
CA TYR A 210 3.11 -8.65 1.54
C TYR A 210 1.94 -9.41 0.96
N LYS A 211 0.80 -9.42 1.66
CA LYS A 211 -0.49 -9.84 1.09
C LYS A 211 -1.01 -8.79 0.10
N ILE A 212 -0.81 -7.51 0.43
CA ILE A 212 -1.13 -6.37 -0.44
C ILE A 212 0.02 -5.38 -0.36
N ASN A 213 0.47 -4.89 -1.51
CA ASN A 213 1.44 -3.80 -1.63
C ASN A 213 1.05 -2.95 -2.84
N LEU A 214 0.25 -1.93 -2.58
CA LEU A 214 -0.30 -1.05 -3.61
C LEU A 214 0.20 0.37 -3.40
N ARG A 215 0.59 1.03 -4.50
CA ARG A 215 1.04 2.41 -4.50
C ARG A 215 0.46 3.16 -5.70
N VAL A 216 0.04 4.37 -5.41
CA VAL A 216 -0.30 5.41 -6.39
C VAL A 216 0.74 6.50 -6.21
N ASP A 217 1.75 6.53 -7.08
CA ASP A 217 2.92 7.39 -6.91
C ASP A 217 2.65 8.87 -7.30
N ASP A 218 1.74 9.10 -8.26
CA ASP A 218 1.33 10.45 -8.70
C ASP A 218 -0.05 10.38 -9.39
N HIS A 219 -1.07 10.98 -8.77
CA HIS A 219 -2.43 11.02 -9.30
C HIS A 219 -3.24 12.17 -8.68
N GLN A 220 -4.19 12.76 -9.42
CA GLN A 220 -5.06 13.82 -8.91
C GLN A 220 -6.02 13.36 -7.82
N ASN A 221 -6.43 12.08 -7.86
CA ASN A 221 -7.31 11.44 -6.88
C ASN A 221 -6.67 10.11 -6.43
N PRO A 222 -5.60 10.16 -5.60
CA PRO A 222 -4.79 8.99 -5.31
C PRO A 222 -5.52 7.95 -4.44
N ILE A 223 -6.45 8.35 -3.58
CA ILE A 223 -7.22 7.43 -2.72
C ILE A 223 -8.24 6.66 -3.56
N GLU A 224 -8.94 7.34 -4.48
CA GLU A 224 -9.90 6.72 -5.38
C GLU A 224 -9.19 5.74 -6.33
N GLU A 225 -8.00 6.11 -6.80
CA GLU A 225 -7.18 5.20 -7.61
C GLU A 225 -6.65 4.02 -6.78
N LEU A 226 -6.25 4.24 -5.53
CA LEU A 226 -5.85 3.15 -4.62
C LEU A 226 -7.01 2.17 -4.36
N ASP A 227 -8.25 2.68 -4.16
CA ASP A 227 -9.46 1.87 -4.04
C ASP A 227 -9.71 1.03 -5.31
N ARG A 228 -9.56 1.65 -6.49
CA ARG A 228 -9.67 0.93 -7.76
C ARG A 228 -8.61 -0.17 -7.88
N LEU A 229 -7.36 0.12 -7.53
CA LEU A 229 -6.28 -0.86 -7.55
C LEU A 229 -6.51 -2.00 -6.55
N LEU A 230 -7.07 -1.71 -5.36
CA LEU A 230 -7.43 -2.74 -4.39
C LEU A 230 -8.49 -3.70 -4.96
N LYS A 231 -9.51 -3.18 -5.63
CA LYS A 231 -10.52 -4.02 -6.31
C LYS A 231 -9.90 -4.88 -7.40
N VAL A 232 -8.96 -4.32 -8.18
CA VAL A 232 -8.21 -5.10 -9.18
C VAL A 232 -7.41 -6.21 -8.50
N ALA A 233 -6.68 -5.90 -7.42
CA ALA A 233 -5.91 -6.90 -6.67
C ALA A 233 -6.82 -8.05 -6.17
N ARG A 234 -8.00 -7.73 -5.64
CA ARG A 234 -8.99 -8.76 -5.22
C ARG A 234 -9.45 -9.64 -6.38
N ALA A 235 -9.71 -9.06 -7.55
CA ALA A 235 -10.08 -9.86 -8.72
C ALA A 235 -8.95 -10.80 -9.16
N TYR A 236 -7.70 -10.33 -9.13
CA TYR A 236 -6.53 -11.18 -9.41
C TYR A 236 -6.28 -12.25 -8.34
N GLU A 237 -6.65 -12.03 -7.07
CA GLU A 237 -6.66 -13.10 -6.07
C GLU A 237 -7.60 -14.26 -6.48
N TYR A 238 -8.78 -13.94 -7.02
CA TYR A 238 -9.69 -14.95 -7.56
C TYR A 238 -9.12 -15.61 -8.81
N MET A 239 -8.49 -14.87 -9.73
CA MET A 239 -7.81 -15.44 -10.90
C MET A 239 -6.75 -16.45 -10.47
N ASN A 240 -5.86 -16.07 -9.54
CA ASN A 240 -4.80 -16.94 -9.02
C ASN A 240 -5.36 -18.21 -8.36
N ARG A 241 -6.47 -18.10 -7.61
CA ARG A 241 -7.17 -19.29 -7.06
C ARG A 241 -7.74 -20.18 -8.16
N GLY A 242 -8.23 -19.57 -9.24
CA GLY A 242 -8.66 -20.30 -10.43
C GLY A 242 -7.51 -21.07 -11.06
N ASP A 243 -6.34 -20.45 -11.25
CA ASP A 243 -5.14 -21.09 -11.78
C ASP A 243 -4.69 -22.29 -10.92
N LEU A 244 -4.64 -22.11 -9.59
CA LEU A 244 -4.32 -23.19 -8.65
C LEU A 244 -5.33 -24.34 -8.69
N ALA A 245 -6.62 -24.04 -8.87
CA ALA A 245 -7.66 -25.06 -9.03
C ALA A 245 -7.51 -25.82 -10.33
N VAL A 246 -7.14 -25.16 -11.45
CA VAL A 246 -6.80 -25.82 -12.72
C VAL A 246 -5.61 -26.76 -12.53
N GLU A 247 -4.55 -26.32 -11.87
CA GLU A 247 -3.36 -27.13 -11.59
C GLU A 247 -3.70 -28.36 -10.73
N ALA A 248 -4.62 -28.21 -9.77
CA ALA A 248 -5.14 -29.30 -8.95
C ALA A 248 -6.15 -30.23 -9.67
N GLY A 249 -6.57 -29.89 -10.89
CA GLY A 249 -7.59 -30.62 -11.66
C GLY A 249 -9.03 -30.38 -11.17
N ASP A 250 -9.27 -29.35 -10.33
CA ASP A 250 -10.59 -28.98 -9.81
C ASP A 250 -11.25 -27.91 -10.71
N MET A 251 -11.74 -28.36 -11.89
CA MET A 251 -12.38 -27.47 -12.86
C MET A 251 -13.64 -26.74 -12.32
N PRO A 252 -14.53 -27.39 -11.53
CA PRO A 252 -15.66 -26.68 -10.91
C PRO A 252 -15.23 -25.49 -10.05
N GLU A 253 -14.21 -25.65 -9.19
CA GLU A 253 -13.69 -24.57 -8.39
C GLU A 253 -12.98 -23.50 -9.26
N ALA A 254 -12.21 -23.91 -10.28
CA ALA A 254 -11.59 -22.98 -11.22
C ALA A 254 -12.63 -22.07 -11.90
N LEU A 255 -13.69 -22.64 -12.45
CA LEU A 255 -14.79 -21.91 -13.10
C LEU A 255 -15.50 -20.94 -12.13
N LYS A 256 -15.71 -21.36 -10.89
CA LYS A 256 -16.28 -20.49 -9.84
C LYS A 256 -15.38 -19.31 -9.54
N GLN A 257 -14.07 -19.52 -9.37
CA GLN A 257 -13.10 -18.47 -9.06
C GLN A 257 -12.95 -17.48 -10.23
N TYR A 258 -12.75 -17.95 -11.45
CA TYR A 258 -12.71 -17.10 -12.65
C TYR A 258 -14.02 -16.34 -12.89
N GLY A 259 -15.16 -17.00 -12.64
CA GLY A 259 -16.48 -16.37 -12.71
C GLY A 259 -16.63 -15.22 -11.72
N THR A 260 -16.08 -15.37 -10.51
CA THR A 260 -16.08 -14.31 -9.49
C THR A 260 -15.22 -13.12 -9.93
N ALA A 261 -14.02 -13.37 -10.47
CA ALA A 261 -13.15 -12.32 -11.00
C ALA A 261 -13.82 -11.55 -12.15
N GLU A 262 -14.44 -12.27 -13.09
CA GLU A 262 -15.18 -11.64 -14.20
C GLU A 262 -16.36 -10.78 -13.72
N MET A 263 -17.12 -11.23 -12.71
CA MET A 263 -18.21 -10.42 -12.13
C MET A 263 -17.70 -9.12 -11.51
N MET A 264 -16.49 -9.11 -10.96
CA MET A 264 -15.88 -7.88 -10.41
C MET A 264 -15.44 -6.91 -11.52
N PHE A 265 -14.98 -7.42 -12.67
CA PHE A 265 -14.52 -6.64 -13.82
C PHE A 265 -15.09 -7.21 -15.13
N PRO A 266 -16.40 -6.97 -15.40
CA PRO A 266 -17.07 -7.57 -16.55
C PRO A 266 -16.57 -7.07 -17.91
N ASP A 267 -15.78 -6.00 -17.94
CA ASP A 267 -15.15 -5.48 -19.15
C ASP A 267 -13.70 -5.99 -19.35
N SER A 268 -13.14 -6.75 -18.40
CA SER A 268 -11.80 -7.32 -18.51
C SER A 268 -11.78 -8.49 -19.51
N LEU A 269 -11.09 -8.31 -20.63
CA LEU A 269 -10.92 -9.37 -21.63
C LEU A 269 -10.13 -10.54 -21.07
N GLU A 270 -9.13 -10.29 -20.23
CA GLU A 270 -8.30 -11.31 -19.63
C GLU A 270 -9.10 -12.24 -18.72
N MET A 271 -9.93 -11.70 -17.82
CA MET A 271 -10.75 -12.50 -16.90
C MET A 271 -11.77 -13.34 -17.66
N LYS A 272 -12.40 -12.77 -18.71
CA LYS A 272 -13.27 -13.52 -19.63
C LYS A 272 -12.52 -14.63 -20.37
N PHE A 273 -11.30 -14.33 -20.83
CA PHE A 273 -10.52 -15.25 -21.63
C PHE A 273 -10.16 -16.52 -20.84
N TRP A 274 -9.59 -16.40 -19.65
CA TRP A 274 -9.21 -17.54 -18.84
C TRP A 274 -10.42 -18.36 -18.37
N LYS A 275 -11.55 -17.70 -18.08
CA LYS A 275 -12.80 -18.42 -17.84
C LYS A 275 -13.24 -19.24 -19.06
N ALA A 276 -13.19 -18.64 -20.27
CA ALA A 276 -13.57 -19.35 -21.51
C ALA A 276 -12.62 -20.52 -21.81
N VAL A 277 -11.31 -20.37 -21.54
CA VAL A 277 -10.34 -21.46 -21.65
C VAL A 277 -10.67 -22.59 -20.66
N ALA A 278 -10.98 -22.28 -19.42
CA ALA A 278 -11.38 -23.27 -18.42
C ALA A 278 -12.68 -23.98 -18.82
N MET A 279 -13.68 -23.25 -19.32
CA MET A 279 -14.93 -23.85 -19.85
C MET A 279 -14.65 -24.80 -21.01
N ALA A 280 -13.80 -24.43 -21.97
CA ALA A 280 -13.43 -25.28 -23.09
C ALA A 280 -12.74 -26.57 -22.61
N ASN A 281 -11.82 -26.46 -21.65
CA ASN A 281 -11.12 -27.61 -21.05
C ASN A 281 -12.06 -28.53 -20.27
N ASP A 282 -13.16 -27.99 -19.70
CA ASP A 282 -14.20 -28.73 -18.98
C ASP A 282 -15.28 -29.35 -19.92
N GLY A 283 -15.08 -29.27 -21.25
CA GLY A 283 -16.02 -29.80 -22.25
C GLY A 283 -17.21 -28.89 -22.55
N GLN A 284 -17.21 -27.65 -22.06
CA GLN A 284 -18.25 -26.62 -22.30
C GLN A 284 -17.88 -25.69 -23.47
N LEU A 285 -17.36 -26.27 -24.57
CA LEU A 285 -16.84 -25.51 -25.71
C LEU A 285 -17.90 -24.63 -26.37
N GLU A 286 -19.13 -25.13 -26.53
CA GLU A 286 -20.20 -24.38 -27.19
C GLU A 286 -20.58 -23.13 -26.40
N GLU A 287 -20.55 -23.19 -25.05
CA GLU A 287 -20.80 -22.08 -24.17
C GLU A 287 -19.62 -21.10 -24.12
N ALA A 288 -18.38 -21.57 -24.34
CA ALA A 288 -17.18 -20.75 -24.37
C ALA A 288 -17.04 -19.95 -25.68
N LYS A 289 -17.48 -20.49 -26.83
CA LYS A 289 -17.38 -19.86 -28.16
C LYS A 289 -17.91 -18.41 -28.21
N PRO A 290 -19.10 -18.09 -27.71
CA PRO A 290 -19.60 -16.72 -27.69
C PRO A 290 -18.69 -15.76 -26.92
N ILE A 291 -18.07 -16.23 -25.84
CA ILE A 291 -17.15 -15.43 -25.01
C ILE A 291 -15.87 -15.14 -25.80
N PHE A 292 -15.24 -16.17 -26.40
CA PHE A 292 -14.08 -15.99 -27.26
C PHE A 292 -14.34 -15.01 -28.40
N LYS A 293 -15.51 -15.13 -29.07
CA LYS A 293 -15.88 -14.24 -30.18
C LYS A 293 -15.86 -12.76 -29.74
N VAL A 294 -16.52 -12.43 -28.61
CA VAL A 294 -16.55 -11.06 -28.06
C VAL A 294 -15.16 -10.57 -27.74
N ILE A 295 -14.28 -11.43 -27.22
CA ILE A 295 -12.89 -11.07 -26.87
C ILE A 295 -12.09 -10.79 -28.15
N PHE A 296 -12.20 -11.63 -29.17
CA PHE A 296 -11.46 -11.49 -30.43
C PHE A 296 -11.89 -10.27 -31.25
N GLU A 297 -13.19 -9.92 -31.22
CA GLU A 297 -13.71 -8.71 -31.85
C GLU A 297 -13.12 -7.44 -31.23
N GLN A 298 -12.75 -7.46 -29.94
CA GLN A 298 -12.15 -6.33 -29.25
C GLN A 298 -10.62 -6.31 -29.36
N ASN A 299 -9.97 -7.47 -29.40
CA ASN A 299 -8.53 -7.57 -29.52
C ASN A 299 -8.12 -8.92 -30.16
N GLU A 300 -7.71 -8.86 -31.41
CA GLU A 300 -7.31 -9.99 -32.24
C GLU A 300 -6.11 -10.80 -31.66
N ASN A 301 -5.28 -10.18 -30.83
CA ASN A 301 -4.14 -10.88 -30.21
C ASN A 301 -4.59 -12.07 -29.35
N TRP A 302 -5.79 -12.03 -28.79
CA TRP A 302 -6.33 -13.14 -28.01
C TRP A 302 -6.65 -14.37 -28.88
N ARG A 303 -7.00 -14.19 -30.14
CA ARG A 303 -7.17 -15.30 -31.10
C ARG A 303 -5.83 -15.99 -31.37
N GLU A 304 -4.77 -15.22 -31.57
CA GLU A 304 -3.41 -15.73 -31.71
C GLU A 304 -2.96 -16.51 -30.47
N MET A 305 -3.37 -16.05 -29.28
CA MET A 305 -3.04 -16.69 -28.01
C MET A 305 -3.55 -18.12 -27.91
N ILE A 306 -4.73 -18.44 -28.46
CA ILE A 306 -5.33 -19.79 -28.44
C ILE A 306 -4.35 -20.84 -28.94
N GLY A 307 -3.73 -20.64 -30.10
CA GLY A 307 -2.77 -21.60 -30.65
C GLY A 307 -1.52 -21.79 -29.79
N ARG A 308 -1.16 -20.76 -29.03
CA ARG A 308 0.02 -20.77 -28.15
C ARG A 308 -0.21 -21.53 -26.84
N LEU A 309 -1.47 -21.70 -26.42
CA LEU A 309 -1.85 -22.42 -25.20
C LEU A 309 -1.80 -23.95 -25.34
N VAL A 310 -1.81 -24.49 -26.58
CA VAL A 310 -1.83 -25.94 -26.82
C VAL A 310 -0.53 -26.59 -26.38
N LYS A 311 0.62 -26.05 -26.80
CA LYS A 311 1.92 -26.65 -26.51
C LYS A 311 2.24 -26.74 -25.01
N PRO A 312 1.99 -25.73 -24.18
CA PRO A 312 2.18 -25.82 -22.72
C PRO A 312 1.08 -26.62 -22.01
N GLY A 313 0.03 -27.08 -22.70
CA GLY A 313 -1.06 -27.85 -22.11
C GLY A 313 -2.07 -27.01 -21.32
N LEU A 314 -2.11 -25.68 -21.53
CA LEU A 314 -3.09 -24.79 -20.93
C LEU A 314 -4.46 -24.84 -21.62
N LEU A 315 -4.48 -25.24 -22.89
CA LEU A 315 -5.70 -25.57 -23.65
C LEU A 315 -5.59 -27.01 -24.10
N THR A 316 -6.49 -27.88 -23.60
CA THR A 316 -6.42 -29.35 -23.75
C THR A 316 -7.45 -29.90 -24.70
N VAL A 317 -8.21 -29.06 -25.41
CA VAL A 317 -9.18 -29.47 -26.43
C VAL A 317 -8.47 -30.05 -27.66
N SER A 318 -9.22 -30.76 -28.54
CA SER A 318 -8.68 -31.37 -29.77
C SER A 318 -8.19 -30.31 -30.78
N GLU A 319 -7.31 -30.68 -31.71
CA GLU A 319 -6.83 -29.80 -32.79
C GLU A 319 -7.98 -29.21 -33.65
N SER A 320 -9.05 -30.02 -33.84
CA SER A 320 -10.24 -29.53 -34.55
C SER A 320 -10.98 -28.45 -33.79
N GLU A 321 -11.10 -28.57 -32.46
CA GLU A 321 -11.73 -27.56 -31.60
C GLU A 321 -10.89 -26.31 -31.48
N VAL A 322 -9.56 -26.42 -31.42
CA VAL A 322 -8.65 -25.26 -31.52
C VAL A 322 -8.91 -24.51 -32.82
N ALA A 323 -9.00 -25.21 -33.96
CA ALA A 323 -9.27 -24.58 -35.24
C ALA A 323 -10.67 -23.95 -35.33
N GLU A 324 -11.66 -24.49 -34.62
CA GLU A 324 -12.99 -23.89 -34.50
C GLU A 324 -12.95 -22.58 -33.70
N ILE A 325 -12.27 -22.57 -32.52
CA ILE A 325 -12.11 -21.37 -31.73
C ILE A 325 -11.38 -20.26 -32.52
N GLN A 326 -10.33 -20.61 -33.26
CA GLN A 326 -9.56 -19.65 -34.07
C GLN A 326 -10.32 -19.10 -35.27
N LYS A 327 -11.44 -19.69 -35.69
CA LYS A 327 -12.28 -19.19 -36.80
C LYS A 327 -13.39 -18.25 -36.34
N LEU A 328 -13.61 -18.09 -35.05
CA LEU A 328 -14.63 -17.18 -34.49
C LEU A 328 -14.30 -15.72 -34.80
#